data_47ba6b9442c20faf1583f28e63ae233d
#
_entry.id   47ba6b9442c20faf1583f28e63ae233d
#
_cell.length_a   1.000
_cell.length_b   1.000
_cell.length_c   1.000
_cell.angle_alpha   90.00
_cell.angle_beta   90.00
_cell.angle_gamma   90.00
#
_symmetry.space_group_name_H-M   'P 1'
#
loop_
_entity.id
_entity.type
_entity.pdbx_description
1 polymer ?
#
loop_
_entity_poly.entity_id
_entity_poly.type
_entity_poly.pdbx_seq_one_letter_code
_entity_poly.pdbx_strand_id
1 'polypeptide(L)'
;KALQGDPDALKKIGWDKEPKDHPVAMEILRFIGNGTKQGKEIRNHFIRSPYGWSQDAIDTIILLLKNTEHISTLEPDLNQAKIGNAAFKKEIHTLTAADKIKLRKIYQDAGISCKPGEEFLHSNTYLNQLKTLAESIGGDAPKPEPVNIQFLKDIENLDGNERLLRILDEQEDLKAKYKDWKQKAALIEKREPNWSLLVDLANYANSGESM
;
A
#
# COMPACT_ATOMS: atom_id res chain seq x y z
N LYS A 1 22.67 16.38 -7.88
CA LYS A 1 22.18 16.06 -6.51
C LYS A 1 20.72 16.44 -6.31
N ALA A 2 20.26 17.62 -6.77
CA ALA A 2 18.85 18.01 -6.67
C ALA A 2 17.92 17.05 -7.45
N LEU A 3 18.28 16.67 -8.68
CA LEU A 3 17.59 15.67 -9.49
C LEU A 3 17.71 14.22 -8.98
N GLN A 4 18.42 14.01 -7.86
CA GLN A 4 18.46 12.73 -7.13
C GLN A 4 17.51 12.75 -5.93
N GLY A 5 16.69 13.80 -5.78
CA GLY A 5 15.70 13.93 -4.70
C GLY A 5 16.31 14.19 -3.31
N ASP A 6 17.50 14.83 -3.26
CA ASP A 6 18.14 15.22 -1.99
C ASP A 6 17.19 16.14 -1.18
N PRO A 7 16.69 15.74 0.01
CA PRO A 7 15.75 16.54 0.80
C PRO A 7 16.30 17.92 1.17
N ASP A 8 17.63 18.05 1.25
CA ASP A 8 18.32 19.29 1.58
C ASP A 8 18.66 20.13 0.34
N ALA A 9 18.20 19.74 -0.85
CA ALA A 9 18.53 20.46 -2.08
C ALA A 9 18.12 21.94 -2.04
N LEU A 10 16.97 22.26 -1.44
CA LEU A 10 16.49 23.65 -1.31
C LEU A 10 17.28 24.46 -0.30
N LYS A 11 17.82 23.86 0.75
CA LYS A 11 18.69 24.56 1.72
C LYS A 11 19.94 25.09 1.08
N LYS A 12 20.48 24.37 0.07
CA LYS A 12 21.69 24.79 -0.67
C LYS A 12 21.50 26.06 -1.50
N ILE A 13 20.25 26.43 -1.79
CA ILE A 13 19.87 27.66 -2.48
C ILE A 13 19.26 28.71 -1.54
N GLY A 14 19.42 28.52 -0.21
CA GLY A 14 18.96 29.46 0.81
C GLY A 14 17.52 29.35 1.22
N TRP A 15 16.86 28.19 0.94
CA TRP A 15 15.49 27.94 1.40
C TRP A 15 15.50 27.04 2.64
N ASP A 16 15.30 27.66 3.82
CA ASP A 16 15.37 26.97 5.12
C ASP A 16 14.00 26.49 5.64
N LYS A 17 12.91 26.72 4.89
CA LYS A 17 11.55 26.29 5.24
C LYS A 17 11.25 24.89 4.70
N GLU A 18 10.10 24.37 5.08
CA GLU A 18 9.55 23.11 4.54
C GLU A 18 9.51 23.15 3.00
N PRO A 19 9.86 22.05 2.31
CA PRO A 19 9.81 21.99 0.85
C PRO A 19 8.45 22.32 0.26
N LYS A 20 7.36 21.93 0.92
CA LYS A 20 5.97 22.23 0.49
C LYS A 20 5.65 23.73 0.47
N ASP A 21 6.34 24.53 1.27
CA ASP A 21 6.11 25.97 1.37
C ASP A 21 6.87 26.77 0.30
N HIS A 22 7.74 26.10 -0.48
CA HIS A 22 8.41 26.73 -1.60
C HIS A 22 7.39 27.12 -2.68
N PRO A 23 7.44 28.36 -3.24
CA PRO A 23 6.43 28.84 -4.19
C PRO A 23 6.16 27.88 -5.36
N VAL A 24 7.19 27.30 -5.95
CA VAL A 24 7.07 26.31 -7.05
C VAL A 24 6.37 25.04 -6.55
N ALA A 25 6.70 24.56 -5.36
CA ALA A 25 6.09 23.39 -4.76
C ALA A 25 4.61 23.60 -4.46
N MET A 26 4.26 24.78 -3.92
CA MET A 26 2.86 25.17 -3.66
C MET A 26 2.02 25.17 -4.94
N GLU A 27 2.54 25.72 -6.04
CA GLU A 27 1.83 25.70 -7.33
C GLU A 27 1.65 24.28 -7.88
N ILE A 28 2.68 23.42 -7.79
CA ILE A 28 2.57 22.02 -8.20
C ILE A 28 1.52 21.28 -7.33
N LEU A 29 1.56 21.45 -6.01
CA LEU A 29 0.58 20.85 -5.10
C LEU A 29 -0.85 21.36 -5.36
N ARG A 30 -1.01 22.65 -5.71
CA ARG A 30 -2.29 23.23 -6.10
C ARG A 30 -2.81 22.64 -7.41
N PHE A 31 -1.94 22.45 -8.39
CA PHE A 31 -2.28 21.85 -9.68
C PHE A 31 -2.68 20.38 -9.55
N ILE A 32 -1.98 19.61 -8.71
CA ILE A 32 -2.35 18.22 -8.41
C ILE A 32 -3.73 18.18 -7.73
N GLY A 33 -3.99 19.09 -6.78
CA GLY A 33 -5.27 19.18 -6.08
C GLY A 33 -5.60 17.92 -5.29
N ASN A 34 -6.89 17.55 -5.27
CA ASN A 34 -7.38 16.34 -4.60
C ASN A 34 -7.46 15.11 -5.54
N GLY A 35 -7.04 15.28 -6.79
CA GLY A 35 -7.06 14.22 -7.79
C GLY A 35 -5.69 13.60 -8.03
N THR A 36 -5.60 12.85 -9.12
CA THR A 36 -4.35 12.26 -9.60
C THR A 36 -3.91 12.99 -10.87
N LYS A 37 -2.64 13.33 -11.00
CA LYS A 37 -2.03 13.95 -12.19
C LYS A 37 -0.84 13.16 -12.67
N GLN A 38 -0.75 12.95 -13.98
CA GLN A 38 0.45 12.35 -14.56
C GLN A 38 1.59 13.39 -14.62
N GLY A 39 2.82 12.95 -14.47
CA GLY A 39 3.99 13.83 -14.49
C GLY A 39 4.11 14.60 -15.80
N LYS A 40 3.73 14.01 -16.95
CA LYS A 40 3.67 14.72 -18.23
C LYS A 40 2.65 15.87 -18.23
N GLU A 41 1.53 15.75 -17.52
CA GLU A 41 0.53 16.81 -17.38
C GLU A 41 1.10 17.96 -16.56
N ILE A 42 1.79 17.63 -15.44
CA ILE A 42 2.46 18.62 -14.58
C ILE A 42 3.54 19.36 -15.37
N ARG A 43 4.43 18.64 -16.07
CA ARG A 43 5.45 19.25 -16.92
C ARG A 43 4.84 20.18 -17.96
N ASN A 44 3.86 19.71 -18.72
CA ASN A 44 3.22 20.49 -19.79
C ASN A 44 2.51 21.75 -19.28
N HIS A 45 1.95 21.69 -18.07
CA HIS A 45 1.29 22.84 -17.47
C HIS A 45 2.30 23.94 -17.09
N PHE A 46 3.41 23.56 -16.46
CA PHE A 46 4.36 24.53 -15.91
C PHE A 46 5.46 24.95 -16.88
N ILE A 47 5.75 24.21 -17.95
CA ILE A 47 6.66 24.64 -19.02
C ILE A 47 6.03 25.76 -19.86
N ARG A 48 4.69 25.77 -19.99
CA ARG A 48 3.98 26.77 -20.82
C ARG A 48 3.79 28.10 -20.07
N SER A 49 3.48 29.16 -20.84
CA SER A 49 3.01 30.43 -20.27
C SER A 49 1.77 30.16 -19.37
N PRO A 50 1.64 30.87 -18.22
CA PRO A 50 2.45 32.00 -17.76
C PRO A 50 3.72 31.61 -16.98
N TYR A 51 3.94 30.32 -16.66
CA TYR A 51 5.03 29.90 -15.77
C TYR A 51 6.39 29.88 -16.45
N GLY A 52 6.53 29.17 -17.60
CA GLY A 52 7.78 29.09 -18.34
C GLY A 52 8.93 28.39 -17.57
N TRP A 53 8.61 27.49 -16.63
CA TRP A 53 9.63 26.83 -15.81
C TRP A 53 10.39 25.77 -16.62
N SER A 54 11.68 25.59 -16.33
CA SER A 54 12.45 24.51 -16.93
C SER A 54 11.96 23.14 -16.43
N GLN A 55 12.04 22.14 -17.31
CA GLN A 55 11.66 20.77 -16.93
C GLN A 55 12.45 20.28 -15.72
N ASP A 56 13.76 20.59 -15.67
CA ASP A 56 14.61 20.16 -14.55
C ASP A 56 14.19 20.77 -13.22
N ALA A 57 13.70 22.02 -13.20
CA ALA A 57 13.17 22.63 -11.99
C ALA A 57 11.89 21.94 -11.53
N ILE A 58 10.98 21.66 -12.47
CA ILE A 58 9.73 20.94 -12.17
C ILE A 58 10.04 19.54 -11.63
N ASP A 59 10.89 18.79 -12.33
CA ASP A 59 11.28 17.43 -11.95
C ASP A 59 11.96 17.39 -10.58
N THR A 60 12.83 18.35 -10.29
CA THR A 60 13.49 18.49 -8.99
C THR A 60 12.48 18.66 -7.87
N ILE A 61 11.49 19.53 -8.06
CA ILE A 61 10.45 19.76 -7.03
C ILE A 61 9.54 18.54 -6.90
N ILE A 62 9.18 17.87 -7.97
CA ILE A 62 8.39 16.61 -7.89
C ILE A 62 9.15 15.55 -7.08
N LEU A 63 10.43 15.32 -7.37
CA LEU A 63 11.25 14.36 -6.64
C LEU A 63 11.39 14.74 -5.15
N LEU A 64 11.56 16.03 -4.88
CA LEU A 64 11.64 16.54 -3.53
C LEU A 64 10.32 16.35 -2.76
N LEU A 65 9.19 16.72 -3.35
CA LEU A 65 7.85 16.54 -2.75
C LEU A 65 7.55 15.05 -2.50
N LYS A 66 7.98 14.16 -3.39
CA LYS A 66 7.85 12.71 -3.20
C LYS A 66 8.71 12.23 -2.03
N ASN A 67 9.97 12.66 -1.95
CA ASN A 67 10.89 12.21 -0.91
C ASN A 67 10.59 12.81 0.47
N THR A 68 9.92 13.96 0.50
CA THR A 68 9.40 14.59 1.73
C THR A 68 7.93 14.24 2.01
N GLU A 69 7.35 13.29 1.24
CA GLU A 69 6.02 12.71 1.46
C GLU A 69 4.86 13.69 1.37
N HIS A 70 5.00 14.72 0.57
CA HIS A 70 3.89 15.63 0.25
C HIS A 70 3.09 15.17 -0.97
N ILE A 71 3.65 14.27 -1.78
CA ILE A 71 2.96 13.57 -2.86
C ILE A 71 3.32 12.09 -2.83
N SER A 72 2.38 11.23 -3.25
CA SER A 72 2.57 9.80 -3.43
C SER A 72 2.54 9.42 -4.90
N THR A 73 3.15 8.28 -5.20
CA THR A 73 3.13 7.61 -6.51
C THR A 73 3.30 6.11 -6.30
N LEU A 74 2.75 5.32 -7.20
CA LEU A 74 2.94 3.86 -7.23
C LEU A 74 4.31 3.44 -7.79
N GLU A 75 5.10 4.38 -8.35
CA GLU A 75 6.45 4.12 -8.86
C GLU A 75 7.47 4.18 -7.70
N PRO A 76 7.97 3.03 -7.19
CA PRO A 76 8.83 3.00 -6.01
C PRO A 76 10.21 3.61 -6.27
N ASP A 77 10.77 3.33 -7.46
CA ASP A 77 12.09 3.80 -7.87
C ASP A 77 11.96 5.02 -8.80
N LEU A 78 11.22 6.04 -8.34
CA LEU A 78 10.99 7.25 -9.12
C LEU A 78 12.31 7.98 -9.35
N ASN A 79 12.59 8.27 -10.63
CA ASN A 79 13.69 9.09 -11.08
C ASN A 79 13.21 10.02 -12.19
N GLN A 80 14.05 10.96 -12.63
CA GLN A 80 13.69 11.95 -13.64
C GLN A 80 13.11 11.34 -14.92
N ALA A 81 13.66 10.21 -15.41
CA ALA A 81 13.20 9.55 -16.63
C ALA A 81 11.77 8.98 -16.49
N LYS A 82 11.41 8.53 -15.30
CA LYS A 82 10.11 7.91 -15.00
C LYS A 82 9.01 8.92 -14.66
N ILE A 83 9.36 10.15 -14.25
CA ILE A 83 8.39 11.18 -13.82
C ILE A 83 7.25 11.34 -14.83
N GLY A 84 7.56 11.43 -16.13
CA GLY A 84 6.54 11.68 -17.15
C GLY A 84 5.40 10.68 -17.17
N ASN A 85 5.67 9.43 -16.87
CA ASN A 85 4.70 8.33 -16.89
C ASN A 85 4.12 7.99 -15.50
N ALA A 86 4.73 8.52 -14.45
CA ALA A 86 4.24 8.32 -13.09
C ALA A 86 2.99 9.17 -12.80
N ALA A 87 2.08 8.62 -12.03
CA ALA A 87 0.90 9.31 -11.52
C ALA A 87 1.17 9.80 -10.10
N PHE A 88 0.81 11.05 -9.82
CA PHE A 88 1.03 11.72 -8.54
C PHE A 88 -0.28 12.13 -7.90
N LYS A 89 -0.39 11.90 -6.60
CA LYS A 89 -1.49 12.33 -5.74
C LYS A 89 -0.92 13.09 -4.55
N LYS A 90 -1.64 14.13 -4.11
CA LYS A 90 -1.24 14.87 -2.90
C LYS A 90 -1.45 14.00 -1.66
N GLU A 91 -0.45 13.96 -0.80
CA GLU A 91 -0.57 13.33 0.52
C GLU A 91 -1.10 14.34 1.53
N ILE A 92 -2.13 13.91 2.26
CA ILE A 92 -2.78 14.71 3.32
C ILE A 92 -2.25 14.28 4.69
N HIS A 93 -1.95 12.99 4.82
CA HIS A 93 -1.49 12.37 6.06
C HIS A 93 0.02 12.15 6.03
N THR A 94 0.70 12.49 7.12
CA THR A 94 2.15 12.28 7.26
C THR A 94 2.43 11.09 8.17
N LEU A 95 3.37 10.24 7.74
CA LEU A 95 3.90 9.14 8.55
C LEU A 95 5.23 9.53 9.18
N THR A 96 5.38 9.24 10.46
CA THR A 96 6.67 9.41 11.12
C THR A 96 7.65 8.29 10.73
N ALA A 97 8.95 8.51 10.91
CA ALA A 97 9.95 7.45 10.71
C ALA A 97 9.67 6.22 11.62
N ALA A 98 9.17 6.45 12.83
CA ALA A 98 8.77 5.39 13.75
C ALA A 98 7.59 4.57 13.21
N ASP A 99 6.59 5.21 12.59
CA ASP A 99 5.44 4.54 11.99
C ASP A 99 5.86 3.63 10.83
N LYS A 100 6.77 4.08 9.99
CA LYS A 100 7.33 3.27 8.90
C LYS A 100 8.10 2.06 9.40
N ILE A 101 8.88 2.22 10.48
CA ILE A 101 9.58 1.09 11.11
C ILE A 101 8.56 0.06 11.64
N LYS A 102 7.48 0.53 12.29
CA LYS A 102 6.40 -0.36 12.76
C LYS A 102 5.73 -1.11 11.62
N LEU A 103 5.39 -0.42 10.51
CA LEU A 103 4.81 -1.04 9.32
C LEU A 103 5.70 -2.15 8.76
N ARG A 104 6.99 -1.85 8.54
CA ARG A 104 7.94 -2.86 8.05
C ARG A 104 8.04 -4.06 8.99
N LYS A 105 7.96 -3.85 10.30
CA LYS A 105 7.92 -4.95 11.28
C LYS A 105 6.65 -5.79 11.14
N ILE A 106 5.47 -5.15 10.97
CA ILE A 106 4.20 -5.86 10.73
C ILE A 106 4.32 -6.76 9.48
N TYR A 107 4.88 -6.22 8.39
CA TYR A 107 5.07 -6.97 7.15
C TYR A 107 6.09 -8.10 7.31
N GLN A 108 7.19 -7.86 8.01
CA GLN A 108 8.19 -8.87 8.32
C GLN A 108 7.61 -10.02 9.16
N ASP A 109 6.76 -9.73 10.15
CA ASP A 109 6.07 -10.73 10.97
C ASP A 109 5.12 -11.60 10.11
N ALA A 110 4.63 -11.06 9.00
CA ALA A 110 3.86 -11.79 7.98
C ALA A 110 4.72 -12.45 6.88
N GLY A 111 6.05 -12.39 6.98
CA GLY A 111 6.97 -12.97 6.01
C GLY A 111 7.21 -12.12 4.76
N ILE A 112 6.82 -10.84 4.77
CA ILE A 112 6.98 -9.91 3.65
C ILE A 112 8.23 -9.08 3.89
N SER A 113 9.20 -9.14 2.96
CA SER A 113 10.38 -8.27 2.98
C SER A 113 10.02 -6.91 2.38
N CYS A 114 10.18 -5.85 3.17
CA CYS A 114 9.84 -4.47 2.78
C CYS A 114 11.03 -3.55 3.03
N LYS A 115 11.49 -2.87 1.99
CA LYS A 115 12.54 -1.84 2.10
C LYS A 115 11.96 -0.48 2.47
N PRO A 116 12.78 0.44 2.99
CA PRO A 116 12.37 1.82 3.21
C PRO A 116 11.82 2.47 1.93
N GLY A 117 10.63 3.05 2.01
CA GLY A 117 9.94 3.69 0.89
C GLY A 117 9.00 2.77 0.09
N GLU A 118 8.97 1.46 0.40
CA GLU A 118 8.09 0.48 -0.25
C GLU A 118 6.86 0.14 0.61
N GLU A 119 6.64 0.84 1.74
CA GLU A 119 5.61 0.49 2.72
C GLU A 119 4.20 0.44 2.11
N PHE A 120 3.87 1.40 1.23
CA PHE A 120 2.57 1.42 0.56
C PHE A 120 2.43 0.28 -0.46
N LEU A 121 3.48 -0.01 -1.22
CA LEU A 121 3.49 -1.10 -2.20
C LEU A 121 3.18 -2.44 -1.53
N HIS A 122 3.81 -2.71 -0.39
CA HIS A 122 3.64 -3.97 0.34
C HIS A 122 2.36 -4.04 1.18
N SER A 123 1.65 -2.94 1.37
CA SER A 123 0.34 -2.95 2.05
C SER A 123 -0.67 -3.85 1.34
N ASN A 124 -0.70 -3.83 -0.01
CA ASN A 124 -1.57 -4.71 -0.80
C ASN A 124 -1.22 -6.19 -0.60
N THR A 125 0.08 -6.52 -0.59
CA THR A 125 0.55 -7.90 -0.36
C THR A 125 0.11 -8.40 1.00
N TYR A 126 0.24 -7.56 2.05
CA TYR A 126 -0.16 -7.89 3.41
C TYR A 126 -1.68 -8.11 3.53
N LEU A 127 -2.49 -7.18 2.99
CA LEU A 127 -3.95 -7.30 3.01
C LEU A 127 -4.44 -8.52 2.20
N ASN A 128 -3.81 -8.81 1.07
CA ASN A 128 -4.13 -9.99 0.28
C ASN A 128 -3.79 -11.30 1.01
N GLN A 129 -2.67 -11.36 1.74
CA GLN A 129 -2.36 -12.53 2.58
C GLN A 129 -3.44 -12.74 3.66
N LEU A 130 -3.91 -11.68 4.32
CA LEU A 130 -5.01 -11.77 5.28
C LEU A 130 -6.30 -12.28 4.64
N LYS A 131 -6.67 -11.78 3.45
CA LYS A 131 -7.85 -12.24 2.70
C LYS A 131 -7.74 -13.72 2.35
N THR A 132 -6.60 -14.15 1.80
CA THR A 132 -6.35 -15.55 1.46
C THR A 132 -6.46 -16.46 2.69
N LEU A 133 -5.93 -16.04 3.83
CA LEU A 133 -6.09 -16.78 5.08
C LEU A 133 -7.55 -16.85 5.52
N ALA A 134 -8.31 -15.76 5.46
CA ALA A 134 -9.72 -15.73 5.79
C ALA A 134 -10.55 -16.68 4.90
N GLU A 135 -10.26 -16.70 3.60
CA GLU A 135 -10.89 -17.60 2.62
C GLU A 135 -10.52 -19.07 2.87
N SER A 136 -9.29 -19.33 3.33
CA SER A 136 -8.84 -20.70 3.62
C SER A 136 -9.52 -21.33 4.84
N ILE A 137 -10.00 -20.51 5.79
CA ILE A 137 -10.59 -20.97 7.05
C ILE A 137 -12.11 -20.95 7.11
N GLY A 138 -12.78 -20.43 6.09
CA GLY A 138 -14.23 -20.38 6.01
C GLY A 138 -14.75 -20.81 4.64
N GLY A 139 -15.98 -21.28 4.55
CA GLY A 139 -16.61 -21.73 3.32
C GLY A 139 -17.49 -22.95 3.49
N ASP A 140 -17.54 -23.79 2.47
CA ASP A 140 -18.31 -25.03 2.51
C ASP A 140 -17.73 -26.06 3.49
N ALA A 141 -18.58 -26.97 3.97
CA ALA A 141 -18.15 -28.04 4.87
C ALA A 141 -16.90 -28.80 4.32
N PRO A 142 -15.91 -29.11 5.16
CA PRO A 142 -15.90 -29.10 6.64
C PRO A 142 -15.46 -27.78 7.27
N LYS A 143 -15.36 -26.72 6.49
CA LYS A 143 -14.98 -25.40 7.00
C LYS A 143 -16.14 -24.74 7.76
N PRO A 144 -15.84 -23.87 8.73
CA PRO A 144 -16.86 -23.03 9.34
C PRO A 144 -17.43 -22.00 8.33
N GLU A 145 -18.43 -21.25 8.77
CA GLU A 145 -18.98 -20.16 7.95
C GLU A 145 -17.89 -19.17 7.48
N PRO A 146 -18.08 -18.56 6.31
CA PRO A 146 -17.14 -17.59 5.77
C PRO A 146 -16.85 -16.44 6.73
N VAL A 147 -15.60 -16.07 6.85
CA VAL A 147 -15.16 -14.94 7.69
C VAL A 147 -15.57 -13.62 7.00
N ASN A 148 -16.15 -12.70 7.77
CA ASN A 148 -16.42 -11.36 7.27
C ASN A 148 -15.10 -10.59 7.11
N ILE A 149 -14.75 -10.26 5.85
CA ILE A 149 -13.54 -9.52 5.47
C ILE A 149 -13.83 -8.07 5.03
N GLN A 150 -15.01 -7.53 5.32
CA GLN A 150 -15.38 -6.19 4.87
C GLN A 150 -14.40 -5.14 5.37
N PHE A 151 -13.94 -5.25 6.62
CA PHE A 151 -12.93 -4.33 7.18
C PHE A 151 -11.60 -4.33 6.40
N LEU A 152 -11.16 -5.48 5.84
CA LEU A 152 -9.96 -5.53 4.99
C LEU A 152 -10.19 -4.79 3.66
N LYS A 153 -11.40 -4.89 3.09
CA LYS A 153 -11.77 -4.15 1.89
C LYS A 153 -11.85 -2.65 2.16
N ASP A 154 -12.35 -2.27 3.34
CA ASP A 154 -12.42 -0.86 3.75
C ASP A 154 -11.02 -0.27 3.86
N ILE A 155 -10.05 -1.00 4.44
CA ILE A 155 -8.64 -0.58 4.49
C ILE A 155 -8.05 -0.51 3.07
N GLU A 156 -8.32 -1.48 2.22
CA GLU A 156 -7.79 -1.53 0.85
C GLU A 156 -8.29 -0.37 -0.03
N ASN A 157 -9.50 0.12 0.23
CA ASN A 157 -10.07 1.26 -0.50
C ASN A 157 -9.44 2.61 -0.12
N LEU A 158 -8.68 2.67 0.98
CA LEU A 158 -7.91 3.85 1.34
C LEU A 158 -6.64 3.96 0.48
N ASP A 159 -6.16 5.18 0.28
CA ASP A 159 -4.98 5.47 -0.53
C ASP A 159 -3.81 6.00 0.30
N GLY A 160 -2.59 5.79 -0.22
CA GLY A 160 -1.38 6.44 0.28
C GLY A 160 -1.17 6.23 1.78
N ASN A 161 -0.83 7.31 2.46
CA ASN A 161 -0.53 7.28 3.90
C ASN A 161 -1.77 7.01 4.77
N GLU A 162 -2.98 7.32 4.30
CA GLU A 162 -4.22 7.03 5.03
C GLU A 162 -4.38 5.52 5.25
N ARG A 163 -4.13 4.70 4.23
CA ARG A 163 -4.13 3.23 4.34
C ARG A 163 -3.09 2.75 5.34
N LEU A 164 -1.88 3.30 5.27
CA LEU A 164 -0.79 2.91 6.15
C LEU A 164 -1.06 3.24 7.61
N LEU A 165 -1.64 4.41 7.88
CA LEU A 165 -2.08 4.79 9.22
C LEU A 165 -3.19 3.87 9.71
N ARG A 166 -4.15 3.51 8.86
CA ARG A 166 -5.22 2.58 9.23
C ARG A 166 -4.69 1.20 9.60
N ILE A 167 -3.70 0.69 8.87
CA ILE A 167 -3.01 -0.57 9.21
C ILE A 167 -2.31 -0.46 10.57
N LEU A 168 -1.70 0.68 10.89
CA LEU A 168 -1.07 0.93 12.18
C LEU A 168 -2.08 1.01 13.32
N ASP A 169 -3.18 1.72 13.12
CA ASP A 169 -4.24 1.86 14.12
C ASP A 169 -4.86 0.50 14.47
N GLU A 170 -5.01 -0.38 13.49
CA GLU A 170 -5.57 -1.71 13.66
C GLU A 170 -4.51 -2.81 13.83
N GLN A 171 -3.25 -2.46 14.01
CA GLN A 171 -2.12 -3.40 13.97
C GLN A 171 -2.26 -4.60 14.91
N GLU A 172 -2.77 -4.40 16.12
CA GLU A 172 -2.91 -5.48 17.12
C GLU A 172 -4.00 -6.47 16.70
N ASP A 173 -5.12 -5.97 16.19
CA ASP A 173 -6.23 -6.81 15.70
C ASP A 173 -5.80 -7.58 14.44
N LEU A 174 -5.15 -6.89 13.48
CA LEU A 174 -4.66 -7.51 12.25
C LEU A 174 -3.62 -8.61 12.53
N LYS A 175 -2.68 -8.38 13.45
CA LYS A 175 -1.69 -9.39 13.86
C LYS A 175 -2.35 -10.58 14.56
N ALA A 176 -3.31 -10.32 15.45
CA ALA A 176 -4.05 -11.37 16.14
C ALA A 176 -4.81 -12.24 15.14
N LYS A 177 -5.54 -11.63 14.20
CA LYS A 177 -6.25 -12.32 13.12
C LYS A 177 -5.29 -13.12 12.22
N TYR A 178 -4.17 -12.52 11.81
CA TYR A 178 -3.17 -13.22 10.99
C TYR A 178 -2.69 -14.51 11.67
N LYS A 179 -2.34 -14.43 12.96
CA LYS A 179 -1.86 -15.58 13.73
C LYS A 179 -2.95 -16.63 13.91
N ASP A 180 -4.15 -16.23 14.32
CA ASP A 180 -5.30 -17.12 14.54
C ASP A 180 -5.70 -17.83 13.22
N TRP A 181 -5.85 -17.08 12.14
CA TRP A 181 -6.26 -17.64 10.85
C TRP A 181 -5.20 -18.58 10.27
N LYS A 182 -3.92 -18.24 10.42
CA LYS A 182 -2.82 -19.12 10.00
C LYS A 182 -2.85 -20.45 10.77
N GLN A 183 -3.12 -20.43 12.07
CA GLN A 183 -3.25 -21.65 12.87
C GLN A 183 -4.49 -22.45 12.45
N LYS A 184 -5.62 -21.81 12.23
CA LYS A 184 -6.86 -22.46 11.77
C LYS A 184 -6.69 -23.08 10.39
N ALA A 185 -6.07 -22.36 9.44
CA ALA A 185 -5.80 -22.89 8.11
C ALA A 185 -4.96 -24.18 8.16
N ALA A 186 -3.89 -24.19 8.94
CA ALA A 186 -3.05 -25.39 9.10
C ALA A 186 -3.82 -26.57 9.75
N LEU A 187 -4.75 -26.30 10.66
CA LEU A 187 -5.60 -27.34 11.25
C LEU A 187 -6.64 -27.89 10.26
N ILE A 188 -7.22 -27.04 9.42
CA ILE A 188 -8.16 -27.44 8.37
C ILE A 188 -7.42 -28.31 7.35
N GLU A 189 -6.29 -27.85 6.82
CA GLU A 189 -5.45 -28.59 5.87
C GLU A 189 -5.11 -29.99 6.40
N LYS A 190 -4.75 -30.10 7.66
CA LYS A 190 -4.46 -31.39 8.30
C LYS A 190 -5.67 -32.32 8.41
N ARG A 191 -6.89 -31.77 8.53
CA ARG A 191 -8.13 -32.53 8.73
C ARG A 191 -8.87 -32.85 7.43
N GLU A 192 -8.64 -32.10 6.38
CA GLU A 192 -9.33 -32.22 5.09
C GLU A 192 -9.28 -33.62 4.49
N PRO A 193 -8.12 -34.36 4.49
CA PRO A 193 -8.08 -35.73 4.00
C PRO A 193 -9.00 -36.69 4.76
N ASN A 194 -9.12 -36.51 6.08
CA ASN A 194 -10.01 -37.34 6.91
C ASN A 194 -11.50 -37.05 6.63
N TRP A 195 -11.83 -35.81 6.35
CA TRP A 195 -13.16 -35.41 5.98
C TRP A 195 -13.57 -35.99 4.63
N SER A 196 -12.70 -35.89 3.63
CA SER A 196 -12.92 -36.48 2.30
C SER A 196 -13.19 -37.98 2.40
N LEU A 197 -12.39 -38.69 3.20
CA LEU A 197 -12.60 -40.11 3.45
C LEU A 197 -13.97 -40.42 4.11
N LEU A 198 -14.39 -39.60 5.09
CA LEU A 198 -15.69 -39.75 5.74
C LEU A 198 -16.85 -39.51 4.77
N VAL A 199 -16.74 -38.52 3.89
CA VAL A 199 -17.75 -38.23 2.86
C VAL A 199 -17.85 -39.40 1.87
N ASP A 200 -16.71 -39.96 1.44
CA ASP A 200 -16.68 -41.11 0.54
C ASP A 200 -17.31 -42.35 1.18
N LEU A 201 -17.01 -42.62 2.46
CA LEU A 201 -17.63 -43.70 3.21
C LEU A 201 -19.15 -43.52 3.38
N ALA A 202 -19.60 -42.30 3.66
CA ALA A 202 -21.02 -41.98 3.79
C ALA A 202 -21.76 -42.18 2.46
N ASN A 203 -21.17 -41.71 1.36
CA ASN A 203 -21.74 -41.92 0.02
C ASN A 203 -21.83 -43.39 -0.38
N TYR A 204 -20.79 -44.18 0.01
CA TYR A 204 -20.80 -45.63 -0.23
C TYR A 204 -21.91 -46.33 0.57
N ALA A 205 -22.05 -45.99 1.86
CA ALA A 205 -23.10 -46.55 2.71
C ALA A 205 -24.50 -46.23 2.17
N ASN A 206 -24.76 -44.99 1.77
CA ASN A 206 -26.06 -44.57 1.20
C ASN A 206 -26.36 -45.23 -0.16
N SER A 207 -25.37 -45.55 -0.95
CA SER A 207 -25.51 -46.25 -2.22
C SER A 207 -25.83 -47.75 -2.05
N GLY A 208 -25.40 -48.33 -0.91
CA GLY A 208 -25.65 -49.74 -0.56
C GLY A 208 -27.05 -50.02 0.01
N GLU A 209 -27.76 -49.01 0.51
CA GLU A 209 -29.17 -49.15 0.98
C GLU A 209 -30.21 -49.12 -0.13
N SER A 210 -29.79 -48.89 -1.38
CA SER A 210 -30.70 -48.80 -2.55
C SER A 210 -30.79 -50.12 -3.33
N MET A 211 -30.44 -51.27 -2.74
CA MET A 211 -30.71 -52.63 -3.25
C MET A 211 -31.68 -53.31 -2.25
#